data_ab9f3f04fd4568d1b0cd1bc1e3417e74
#
_entry.id   ab9f3f04fd4568d1b0cd1bc1e3417e74
#
_cell.length_a   1.000
_cell.length_b   1.000
_cell.length_c   1.000
_cell.angle_alpha   90.00
_cell.angle_beta   90.00
_cell.angle_gamma   90.00
#
_symmetry.space_group_name_H-M   'P 1'
#
loop_
_entity.id
_entity.type
_entity.pdbx_description
1 polymer ?
#
loop_
_entity_poly.entity_id
_entity_poly.type
_entity_poly.pdbx_seq_one_letter_code
_entity_poly.pdbx_strand_id
1 'polypeptide(L)'
;MQVEINGKVFPLELMRSPEDISNGMMGRDNLEGCMGFKLKRGFHSFWMKDCLIPLDIVFVLNNRINKIFRDCQPCSGEECQHFTAAADHVFEFPSGTCSDFSEGDTANLYLGTKYNPV
;
A
#
# COMPACT_ATOMS: atom_id res chain seq x y z
N MET A 1 9.29 -3.29 -10.77
CA MET A 1 7.99 -2.62 -10.83
C MET A 1 8.02 -1.31 -10.05
N GLN A 2 7.18 -0.39 -10.42
CA GLN A 2 7.12 0.93 -9.80
C GLN A 2 5.67 1.39 -9.68
N VAL A 3 5.43 2.27 -8.72
CA VAL A 3 4.20 3.06 -8.67
C VAL A 3 4.58 4.54 -8.67
N GLU A 4 3.82 5.32 -9.43
CA GLU A 4 3.95 6.78 -9.46
C GLU A 4 2.73 7.40 -8.77
N ILE A 5 2.99 8.18 -7.72
CA ILE A 5 1.93 8.89 -7.02
C ILE A 5 2.25 10.37 -7.05
N ASN A 6 1.36 11.14 -7.66
CA ASN A 6 1.47 12.59 -7.76
C ASN A 6 2.86 13.02 -8.25
N GLY A 7 3.40 12.32 -9.25
CA GLY A 7 4.70 12.59 -9.85
C GLY A 7 5.91 11.98 -9.15
N LYS A 8 5.75 11.40 -7.97
CA LYS A 8 6.83 10.69 -7.26
C LYS A 8 6.79 9.21 -7.60
N VAL A 9 7.95 8.63 -7.88
CA VAL A 9 8.09 7.22 -8.28
C VAL A 9 8.71 6.43 -7.15
N PHE A 10 8.10 5.28 -6.84
CA PHE A 10 8.55 4.39 -5.78
C PHE A 10 8.81 2.99 -6.33
N PRO A 11 9.89 2.32 -5.88
CA PRO A 11 10.03 0.89 -6.12
C PRO A 11 8.86 0.13 -5.51
N LEU A 12 8.41 -0.92 -6.19
CA LEU A 12 7.20 -1.64 -5.82
C LEU A 12 7.45 -3.13 -5.77
N GLU A 13 7.08 -3.72 -4.65
CA GLU A 13 6.97 -5.18 -4.49
C GLU A 13 5.48 -5.52 -4.58
N LEU A 14 5.07 -6.21 -5.66
CA LEU A 14 3.65 -6.50 -5.90
C LEU A 14 3.27 -7.87 -5.38
N MET A 15 2.27 -7.91 -4.50
CA MET A 15 1.66 -9.11 -3.95
C MET A 15 0.53 -9.57 -4.87
N ARG A 16 0.58 -10.81 -5.36
CA ARG A 16 -0.38 -11.33 -6.34
C ARG A 16 -1.11 -12.57 -5.87
N SER A 17 -0.40 -13.48 -5.19
CA SER A 17 -1.02 -14.71 -4.72
C SER A 17 -1.88 -14.45 -3.49
N PRO A 18 -2.93 -15.27 -3.24
CA PRO A 18 -3.71 -15.13 -2.01
C PRO A 18 -2.85 -15.21 -0.75
N GLU A 19 -1.81 -16.04 -0.75
CA GLU A 19 -0.90 -16.17 0.39
C GLU A 19 -0.09 -14.88 0.60
N ASP A 20 0.50 -14.32 -0.47
CA ASP A 20 1.26 -13.08 -0.39
C ASP A 20 0.38 -11.93 0.09
N ILE A 21 -0.84 -11.84 -0.44
CA ILE A 21 -1.79 -10.79 -0.07
C ILE A 21 -2.17 -10.94 1.42
N SER A 22 -2.39 -12.17 1.88
CA SER A 22 -2.75 -12.42 3.27
C SER A 22 -1.61 -12.11 4.23
N ASN A 23 -0.37 -12.43 3.86
CA ASN A 23 0.80 -12.19 4.71
C ASN A 23 1.22 -10.72 4.73
N GLY A 24 1.16 -10.04 3.58
CA GLY A 24 1.55 -8.64 3.50
C GLY A 24 2.85 -8.34 4.21
N MET A 25 2.82 -7.36 5.09
CA MET A 25 3.99 -6.92 5.87
C MET A 25 4.18 -7.66 7.19
N MET A 26 3.41 -8.72 7.45
CA MET A 26 3.55 -9.49 8.69
C MET A 26 4.97 -10.01 8.86
N GLY A 27 5.57 -9.74 10.03
CA GLY A 27 6.90 -10.21 10.38
C GLY A 27 8.06 -9.52 9.67
N ARG A 28 7.80 -8.51 8.85
CA ARG A 28 8.85 -7.78 8.13
C ARG A 28 9.21 -6.51 8.88
N ASP A 29 10.50 -6.27 9.04
CA ASP A 29 11.02 -5.13 9.79
C ASP A 29 11.49 -3.97 8.91
N ASN A 30 11.45 -4.13 7.58
CA ASN A 30 11.78 -3.05 6.65
C ASN A 30 10.94 -3.15 5.38
N LEU A 31 10.87 -2.04 4.66
CA LEU A 31 10.21 -1.96 3.38
C LEU A 31 10.90 -0.88 2.55
N GLU A 32 11.51 -1.29 1.44
CA GLU A 32 12.06 -0.35 0.47
C GLU A 32 10.96 0.03 -0.53
N GLY A 33 10.71 1.34 -0.66
CA GLY A 33 9.63 1.82 -1.52
C GLY A 33 8.27 1.46 -0.94
N CYS A 34 7.54 0.61 -1.64
CA CYS A 34 6.20 0.19 -1.17
C CYS A 34 5.87 -1.24 -1.52
N MET A 35 4.90 -1.78 -0.81
CA MET A 35 4.28 -3.06 -1.11
C MET A 35 2.91 -2.80 -1.73
N GLY A 36 2.65 -3.40 -2.89
CA GLY A 36 1.40 -3.21 -3.60
C GLY A 36 0.56 -4.48 -3.63
N PHE A 37 -0.75 -4.31 -3.61
CA PHE A 37 -1.73 -5.38 -3.66
C PHE A 37 -2.67 -5.10 -4.82
N LYS A 38 -2.68 -5.99 -5.82
CA LYS A 38 -3.64 -5.91 -6.92
C LYS A 38 -4.87 -6.72 -6.52
N LEU A 39 -6.01 -6.06 -6.46
CA LEU A 39 -7.23 -6.63 -5.89
C LEU A 39 -8.37 -6.55 -6.90
N LYS A 40 -9.38 -7.38 -6.68
CA LYS A 40 -10.65 -7.22 -7.37
C LYS A 40 -11.33 -5.96 -6.87
N ARG A 41 -11.86 -5.14 -7.78
CA ARG A 41 -12.55 -3.90 -7.43
C ARG A 41 -13.66 -4.16 -6.42
N GLY A 42 -13.64 -3.42 -5.31
CA GLY A 42 -14.61 -3.55 -4.24
C GLY A 42 -14.08 -3.00 -2.92
N PHE A 43 -14.81 -3.24 -1.85
CA PHE A 43 -14.38 -2.88 -0.51
C PHE A 43 -13.41 -3.93 0.02
N HIS A 44 -12.30 -3.48 0.59
CA HIS A 44 -11.26 -4.33 1.16
C HIS A 44 -10.88 -3.82 2.54
N SER A 45 -10.61 -4.75 3.45
CA SER A 45 -10.15 -4.45 4.79
C SER A 45 -8.72 -4.93 4.97
N PHE A 46 -7.88 -4.05 5.50
CA PHE A 46 -6.50 -4.35 5.87
C PHE A 46 -6.34 -4.16 7.38
N TRP A 47 -5.42 -4.86 7.96
CA TRP A 47 -5.06 -4.70 9.36
C TRP A 47 -3.54 -4.74 9.54
N MET A 48 -3.09 -4.34 10.72
CA MET A 48 -1.67 -4.27 11.06
C MET A 48 -1.21 -5.43 11.94
N LYS A 49 -1.98 -6.54 11.93
CA LYS A 49 -1.67 -7.69 12.77
C LYS A 49 -0.29 -8.25 12.43
N ASP A 50 0.52 -8.43 13.48
CA ASP A 50 1.87 -8.99 13.41
C ASP A 50 2.82 -8.22 12.49
N CYS A 51 2.49 -7.00 12.13
CA CYS A 51 3.43 -6.08 11.51
C CYS A 51 4.43 -5.59 12.54
N LEU A 52 5.65 -5.30 12.11
CA LEU A 52 6.73 -4.87 13.00
C LEU A 52 6.99 -3.37 12.91
N ILE A 53 6.52 -2.72 11.84
CA ILE A 53 6.71 -1.28 11.62
C ILE A 53 5.38 -0.61 11.32
N PRO A 54 5.21 0.67 11.68
CA PRO A 54 4.01 1.42 11.29
C PRO A 54 4.01 1.71 9.80
N LEU A 55 2.82 1.77 9.21
CA LEU A 55 2.64 1.95 7.77
C LEU A 55 1.62 3.03 7.44
N ASP A 56 1.78 3.66 6.28
CA ASP A 56 0.72 4.38 5.61
C ASP A 56 0.06 3.43 4.61
N ILE A 57 -1.27 3.31 4.67
CA ILE A 57 -2.04 2.40 3.80
C ILE A 57 -2.86 3.25 2.84
N VAL A 58 -2.58 3.11 1.54
CA VAL A 58 -3.18 3.92 0.48
C VAL A 58 -4.10 3.05 -0.37
N PHE A 59 -5.39 3.32 -0.32
CA PHE A 59 -6.40 2.64 -1.13
C PHE A 59 -6.60 3.42 -2.42
N VAL A 60 -6.41 2.74 -3.55
CA VAL A 60 -6.48 3.33 -4.90
C VAL A 60 -7.63 2.71 -5.67
N LEU A 61 -8.42 3.57 -6.32
CA LEU A 61 -9.53 3.17 -7.16
C LEU A 61 -9.49 3.98 -8.45
N ASN A 62 -9.49 3.31 -9.61
CA ASN A 62 -9.43 3.96 -10.92
C ASN A 62 -8.24 4.93 -11.05
N ASN A 63 -7.06 4.48 -10.62
CA ASN A 63 -5.80 5.23 -10.69
C ASN A 63 -5.81 6.54 -9.89
N ARG A 64 -6.67 6.63 -8.87
CA ARG A 64 -6.68 7.77 -7.95
C ARG A 64 -6.75 7.28 -6.52
N ILE A 65 -6.11 8.02 -5.63
CA ILE A 65 -6.18 7.72 -4.19
C ILE A 65 -7.62 7.95 -3.74
N ASN A 66 -8.23 6.90 -3.19
CA ASN A 66 -9.58 6.95 -2.63
C ASN A 66 -9.57 7.20 -1.13
N LYS A 67 -8.58 6.61 -0.42
CA LYS A 67 -8.43 6.78 1.02
C LYS A 67 -6.99 6.56 1.42
N ILE A 68 -6.50 7.36 2.37
CA ILE A 68 -5.20 7.16 3.02
C ILE A 68 -5.45 6.99 4.52
N PHE A 69 -4.94 5.90 5.07
CA PHE A 69 -4.83 5.71 6.52
C PHE A 69 -3.36 5.88 6.87
N ARG A 70 -3.06 6.93 7.66
CA ARG A 70 -1.68 7.32 7.96
C ARG A 70 -1.25 6.78 9.30
N ASP A 71 0.03 6.44 9.40
CA ASP A 71 0.68 6.03 10.66
C ASP A 71 -0.08 4.92 11.36
N CYS A 72 -0.46 3.90 10.61
CA CYS A 72 -1.15 2.73 11.14
C CYS A 72 -0.18 1.92 11.98
N GLN A 73 -0.50 1.73 13.26
CA GLN A 73 0.40 1.12 14.23
C GLN A 73 0.33 -0.40 14.19
N PRO A 74 1.46 -1.09 14.38
CA PRO A 74 1.47 -2.54 14.55
C PRO A 74 0.49 -2.97 15.65
N CYS A 75 -0.09 -4.14 15.48
CA CYS A 75 -1.08 -4.69 16.38
C CYS A 75 -0.79 -6.17 16.59
N SER A 76 -1.06 -6.68 17.80
CA SER A 76 -0.98 -8.10 18.10
C SER A 76 -2.30 -8.57 18.69
N GLY A 77 -2.62 -9.85 18.51
CA GLY A 77 -3.87 -10.41 19.00
C GLY A 77 -5.00 -10.32 17.97
N GLU A 78 -6.23 -10.48 18.43
CA GLU A 78 -7.40 -10.62 17.53
C GLU A 78 -8.20 -9.35 17.37
N GLU A 79 -7.94 -8.33 18.19
CA GLU A 79 -8.71 -7.08 18.17
C GLU A 79 -7.99 -5.96 17.45
N CYS A 80 -7.36 -6.28 16.32
CA CYS A 80 -6.73 -5.26 15.50
C CYS A 80 -7.79 -4.43 14.77
N GLN A 81 -7.52 -3.13 14.67
CA GLN A 81 -8.35 -2.23 13.88
C GLN A 81 -8.33 -2.65 12.42
N HIS A 82 -9.47 -2.58 11.77
CA HIS A 82 -9.61 -2.78 10.33
C HIS A 82 -9.65 -1.44 9.62
N PHE A 83 -8.83 -1.32 8.59
CA PHE A 83 -8.80 -0.15 7.71
C PHE A 83 -9.49 -0.55 6.42
N THR A 84 -10.66 0.02 6.16
CA THR A 84 -11.56 -0.42 5.10
C THR A 84 -11.90 0.72 4.16
N ALA A 85 -11.76 0.47 2.86
CA ALA A 85 -12.19 1.39 1.81
C ALA A 85 -12.37 0.65 0.49
N ALA A 86 -13.00 1.29 -0.47
CA ALA A 86 -13.11 0.77 -1.83
C ALA A 86 -11.77 0.93 -2.55
N ALA A 87 -11.35 -0.11 -3.25
CA ALA A 87 -10.08 -0.10 -3.98
C ALA A 87 -10.06 -1.18 -5.05
N ASP A 88 -9.19 -1.02 -6.03
CA ASP A 88 -8.72 -2.06 -6.93
C ASP A 88 -7.22 -2.30 -6.74
N HIS A 89 -6.53 -1.39 -6.05
CA HIS A 89 -5.15 -1.53 -5.60
C HIS A 89 -5.01 -0.92 -4.21
N VAL A 90 -4.12 -1.51 -3.42
CA VAL A 90 -3.70 -0.94 -2.13
C VAL A 90 -2.18 -0.89 -2.13
N PHE A 91 -1.62 0.22 -1.66
CA PHE A 91 -0.18 0.36 -1.50
C PHE A 91 0.15 0.68 -0.05
N GLU A 92 1.12 -0.06 0.49
CA GLU A 92 1.62 0.15 1.85
C GLU A 92 3.01 0.76 1.78
N PHE A 93 3.22 1.82 2.54
CA PHE A 93 4.48 2.56 2.63
C PHE A 93 4.93 2.62 4.08
N PRO A 94 6.23 2.75 4.33
CA PRO A 94 6.67 3.13 5.68
C PRO A 94 5.96 4.40 6.14
N SER A 95 5.60 4.45 7.42
CA SER A 95 4.88 5.58 7.99
C SER A 95 5.59 6.89 7.70
N GLY A 96 4.84 7.91 7.31
CA GLY A 96 5.34 9.24 6.98
C GLY A 96 5.67 9.45 5.50
N THR A 97 5.79 8.38 4.71
CA THR A 97 6.10 8.49 3.28
C THR A 97 5.03 9.27 2.52
N CYS A 98 3.77 9.12 2.93
CA CYS A 98 2.62 9.69 2.23
C CYS A 98 2.17 11.04 2.76
N SER A 99 3.02 11.75 3.53
CA SER A 99 2.63 13.01 4.17
C SER A 99 2.17 14.08 3.17
N ASP A 100 2.71 14.07 1.95
CA ASP A 100 2.39 15.03 0.90
C ASP A 100 1.29 14.57 -0.06
N PHE A 101 0.73 13.38 0.18
CA PHE A 101 -0.32 12.84 -0.69
C PHE A 101 -1.70 13.12 -0.12
N SER A 102 -2.68 13.23 -1.03
CA SER A 102 -4.08 13.51 -0.67
C SER A 102 -5.02 12.62 -1.48
N GLU A 103 -6.22 12.44 -0.96
CA GLU A 103 -7.29 11.78 -1.70
C GLU A 103 -7.51 12.53 -3.01
N GLY A 104 -7.69 11.78 -4.10
CA GLY A 104 -7.82 12.32 -5.46
C GLY A 104 -6.52 12.42 -6.23
N ASP A 105 -5.37 12.32 -5.59
CA ASP A 105 -4.08 12.29 -6.30
C ASP A 105 -4.00 11.07 -7.20
N THR A 106 -3.30 11.22 -8.33
CA THR A 106 -3.11 10.10 -9.27
C THR A 106 -2.15 9.07 -8.70
N ALA A 107 -2.43 7.80 -8.99
CA ALA A 107 -1.58 6.68 -8.62
C ALA A 107 -1.55 5.70 -9.79
N ASN A 108 -0.39 5.53 -10.41
CA ASN A 108 -0.22 4.71 -11.61
C ASN A 108 0.79 3.60 -11.36
N LEU A 109 0.37 2.37 -11.64
CA LEU A 109 1.21 1.19 -11.51
C LEU A 109 1.92 0.94 -12.84
N TYR A 110 3.23 0.73 -12.77
CA TYR A 110 4.04 0.32 -13.91
C TYR A 110 4.66 -1.05 -13.65
N LEU A 111 4.31 -2.02 -14.47
CA LEU A 111 4.82 -3.39 -14.35
C LEU A 111 6.30 -3.48 -14.70
N GLY A 112 6.76 -2.63 -15.61
CA GLY A 112 8.16 -2.45 -15.91
C GLY A 112 8.73 -1.25 -15.16
N THR A 113 9.87 -0.75 -15.62
CA THR A 113 10.47 0.47 -15.10
C THR A 113 10.06 1.64 -16.01
N LYS A 114 9.25 2.55 -15.49
CA LYS A 114 8.86 3.75 -16.24
C LYS A 114 10.06 4.67 -16.43
N TYR A 115 10.84 4.85 -15.37
CA TYR A 115 12.03 5.68 -15.39
C TYR A 115 13.26 4.77 -15.37
N ASN A 116 13.92 4.70 -16.49
CA ASN A 116 15.09 3.86 -16.67
C ASN A 116 16.32 4.76 -16.70
N PRO A 117 17.12 4.82 -15.61
CA PRO A 117 18.33 5.62 -15.62
C PRO A 117 19.30 5.09 -16.66
N VAL A 118 19.88 5.98 -17.41
CA VAL A 118 20.78 5.66 -18.50
C VAL A 118 22.21 5.92 -18.06
#